data_2b789700aae85a1f6b034c45a078a717
#
_entry.id   2b789700aae85a1f6b034c45a078a717
#
_cell.length_a   1.000
_cell.length_b   1.000
_cell.length_c   1.000
_cell.angle_alpha   90.00
_cell.angle_beta   90.00
_cell.angle_gamma   90.00
#
_symmetry.space_group_name_H-M   'P 1'
#
loop_
_entity.id
_entity.type
_entity.pdbx_description
1 polymer ?
#
loop_
_entity_poly.entity_id
_entity_poly.type
_entity_poly.pdbx_seq_one_letter_code
_entity_poly.pdbx_strand_id
1 'polypeptide(L)'
;VTLLPVPREQSLRSETVPFGEPVSARTADLPPQGYALTISADGVRLDAADAAGDFYGRMTLRQLARLHDGLLPVGTVRDWPDLGERGVMLDVSRDKVPTMDTLYALVDRLAEWKINHVELYAEHTYAYADHEVVWRDASPFTAAEIEALDEFCRDRHIALVPNQNCLGHMNRWLLHQLYQELAMDPDGYVMMGMRRPPSTIEPTNPGSLALVQSLLHELLPHFSDARFVNLGLDEPWEMPADRIDDYLDWVRTLRALPELDGRDIVIWGDILAGHPDRLGELPDGVIVCEWGYDAGHPWDARLGALAAAGIPRWVAPGTSSWLTILGRTTNMRADIAEAIDAAVAHGATGMLNTDWGDNGHLQYPAVSDPGLAFGAAMSWCAATNRSIDLSAALSRHCYDDLSGELGAIVLGLGDVYLRLEPQVWNVATMALPLYFPQLDIGRGPLAGAAADQYAAIAADLDVYAARLDRVRSARPDAALLVDELRNGIALVRVLCADARARLAVGGALIKVGGSVRDELAELVRPVIVEHERLWRARNRPGGLRESRAWLEHLLECYETGITDRNWSGPQ
;
A
#
# COMPACT_ATOMS: atom_id res chain seq x y z
N VAL A 1 3.51 -16.42 -22.10
CA VAL A 1 4.29 -16.53 -20.86
C VAL A 1 4.93 -15.18 -20.61
N THR A 2 4.63 -14.53 -19.50
CA THR A 2 4.96 -13.11 -19.27
C THR A 2 5.93 -13.00 -18.10
N LEU A 3 7.07 -12.29 -18.30
CA LEU A 3 7.94 -11.85 -17.23
C LEU A 3 7.30 -10.71 -16.43
N LEU A 4 7.73 -10.51 -15.20
CA LEU A 4 7.28 -9.45 -14.31
C LEU A 4 8.48 -8.78 -13.62
N PRO A 5 8.88 -7.57 -14.02
CA PRO A 5 8.40 -6.77 -15.16
C PRO A 5 8.75 -7.40 -16.54
N VAL A 6 7.96 -7.04 -17.56
CA VAL A 6 8.32 -7.33 -18.96
C VAL A 6 9.52 -6.46 -19.34
N PRO A 7 10.62 -7.05 -19.84
CA PRO A 7 11.79 -6.31 -20.21
C PRO A 7 11.54 -5.32 -21.36
N ARG A 8 12.36 -4.30 -21.41
CA ARG A 8 12.31 -3.24 -22.43
C ARG A 8 12.53 -3.80 -23.84
N GLU A 9 13.52 -4.67 -23.99
CA GLU A 9 13.86 -5.32 -25.24
C GLU A 9 14.11 -6.81 -25.00
N GLN A 10 13.46 -7.68 -25.78
CA GLN A 10 13.71 -9.12 -25.72
C GLN A 10 13.51 -9.77 -27.08
N SER A 11 14.38 -10.74 -27.39
CA SER A 11 14.27 -11.60 -28.57
C SER A 11 14.59 -13.02 -28.16
N LEU A 12 13.57 -13.76 -27.72
CA LEU A 12 13.67 -15.12 -27.21
C LEU A 12 13.06 -16.10 -28.22
N ARG A 13 13.72 -17.25 -28.43
CA ARG A 13 13.33 -18.30 -29.38
C ARG A 13 12.66 -19.44 -28.63
N SER A 14 12.02 -20.36 -29.36
CA SER A 14 11.46 -21.59 -28.79
C SER A 14 12.52 -22.65 -28.44
N GLU A 15 13.74 -22.53 -28.99
CA GLU A 15 14.87 -23.36 -28.60
C GLU A 15 15.27 -23.05 -27.16
N THR A 16 15.53 -24.09 -26.36
CA THR A 16 15.91 -23.95 -24.95
C THR A 16 17.22 -24.64 -24.65
N VAL A 17 17.92 -24.14 -23.64
CA VAL A 17 19.14 -24.72 -23.07
C VAL A 17 18.97 -24.95 -21.56
N PRO A 18 19.72 -25.87 -20.93
CA PRO A 18 19.67 -26.02 -19.48
C PRO A 18 20.02 -24.70 -18.75
N PHE A 19 19.39 -24.50 -17.60
CA PHE A 19 19.77 -23.38 -16.73
C PHE A 19 21.25 -23.49 -16.32
N GLY A 20 21.97 -22.38 -16.44
CA GLY A 20 23.38 -22.26 -16.02
C GLY A 20 23.60 -20.90 -15.38
N GLU A 21 24.51 -20.84 -14.42
CA GLU A 21 24.95 -19.56 -13.83
C GLU A 21 25.58 -18.68 -14.91
N PRO A 22 25.21 -17.39 -14.98
CA PRO A 22 25.73 -16.49 -15.98
C PRO A 22 27.18 -16.12 -15.70
N VAL A 23 27.96 -16.00 -16.78
CA VAL A 23 29.25 -15.29 -16.75
C VAL A 23 28.94 -13.79 -16.78
N SER A 24 29.20 -13.10 -15.65
CA SER A 24 28.92 -11.67 -15.51
C SER A 24 30.11 -10.81 -15.92
N ALA A 25 29.82 -9.67 -16.57
CA ALA A 25 30.77 -8.62 -16.86
C ALA A 25 30.18 -7.23 -16.64
N ARG A 26 31.02 -6.24 -16.34
CA ARG A 26 30.64 -4.83 -16.27
C ARG A 26 30.70 -4.18 -17.64
N THR A 27 29.74 -3.30 -17.92
CA THR A 27 29.69 -2.50 -19.15
C THR A 27 29.23 -1.07 -18.85
N ALA A 28 29.79 -0.10 -19.60
CA ALA A 28 29.35 1.30 -19.57
C ALA A 28 28.27 1.60 -20.63
N ASP A 29 27.86 0.60 -21.42
CA ASP A 29 26.94 0.77 -22.55
C ASP A 29 25.45 0.71 -22.12
N LEU A 30 25.20 0.52 -20.81
CA LEU A 30 23.86 0.44 -20.24
C LEU A 30 23.62 1.58 -19.24
N PRO A 31 22.40 2.09 -19.17
CA PRO A 31 21.99 3.01 -18.10
C PRO A 31 22.19 2.39 -16.70
N PRO A 32 22.23 3.20 -15.63
CA PRO A 32 22.27 2.69 -14.26
C PRO A 32 21.19 1.63 -14.00
N GLN A 33 21.53 0.60 -13.22
CA GLN A 33 20.69 -0.56 -12.92
C GLN A 33 20.34 -1.43 -14.14
N GLY A 34 20.89 -1.12 -15.31
CA GLY A 34 20.63 -1.83 -16.56
C GLY A 34 21.45 -3.11 -16.70
N TYR A 35 20.93 -4.06 -17.48
CA TYR A 35 21.57 -5.32 -17.81
C TYR A 35 21.26 -5.79 -19.24
N ALA A 36 22.12 -6.66 -19.77
CA ALA A 36 21.89 -7.39 -21.01
C ALA A 36 22.22 -8.87 -20.81
N LEU A 37 21.30 -9.74 -21.23
CA LEU A 37 21.44 -11.20 -21.22
C LEU A 37 21.65 -11.69 -22.64
N THR A 38 22.60 -12.61 -22.82
CA THR A 38 22.73 -13.43 -24.02
C THR A 38 22.70 -14.90 -23.60
N ILE A 39 21.72 -15.64 -24.08
CA ILE A 39 21.48 -17.05 -23.78
C ILE A 39 21.71 -17.85 -25.05
N SER A 40 22.65 -18.78 -25.01
CA SER A 40 23.06 -19.58 -26.16
C SER A 40 23.42 -21.03 -25.75
N ALA A 41 23.70 -21.87 -26.71
CA ALA A 41 24.20 -23.24 -26.45
C ALA A 41 25.54 -23.25 -25.70
N ASP A 42 26.34 -22.19 -25.80
CA ASP A 42 27.65 -22.04 -25.14
C ASP A 42 27.51 -21.54 -23.69
N GLY A 43 26.32 -21.19 -23.25
CA GLY A 43 26.02 -20.71 -21.89
C GLY A 43 25.30 -19.39 -21.85
N VAL A 44 25.30 -18.79 -20.64
CA VAL A 44 24.63 -17.51 -20.33
C VAL A 44 25.67 -16.45 -20.05
N ARG A 45 25.58 -15.32 -20.75
CA ARG A 45 26.36 -14.11 -20.49
C ARG A 45 25.45 -13.01 -19.95
N LEU A 46 25.89 -12.34 -18.90
CA LEU A 46 25.19 -11.19 -18.26
C LEU A 46 26.15 -9.99 -18.25
N ASP A 47 25.87 -8.99 -19.05
CA ASP A 47 26.56 -7.70 -19.02
C ASP A 47 25.69 -6.71 -18.20
N ALA A 48 26.28 -6.06 -17.19
CA ALA A 48 25.55 -5.19 -16.27
C ALA A 48 26.25 -3.83 -16.08
N ALA A 49 25.46 -2.76 -15.96
CA ALA A 49 25.97 -1.42 -15.65
C ALA A 49 26.58 -1.34 -14.24
N ASP A 50 25.96 -2.00 -13.27
CA ASP A 50 26.30 -1.97 -11.85
C ASP A 50 25.88 -3.26 -11.13
N ALA A 51 26.04 -3.32 -9.80
CA ALA A 51 25.68 -4.49 -9.01
C ALA A 51 24.18 -4.76 -9.03
N ALA A 52 23.36 -3.70 -9.04
CA ALA A 52 21.92 -3.82 -9.12
C ALA A 52 21.49 -4.42 -10.48
N GLY A 53 22.10 -3.96 -11.58
CA GLY A 53 21.86 -4.53 -12.91
C GLY A 53 22.22 -6.02 -12.99
N ASP A 54 23.34 -6.45 -12.38
CA ASP A 54 23.69 -7.89 -12.29
C ASP A 54 22.61 -8.67 -11.52
N PHE A 55 22.18 -8.14 -10.39
CA PHE A 55 21.11 -8.75 -9.58
C PHE A 55 19.79 -8.88 -10.38
N TYR A 56 19.35 -7.80 -11.05
CA TYR A 56 18.11 -7.81 -11.82
C TYR A 56 18.16 -8.73 -13.04
N GLY A 57 19.32 -8.83 -13.68
CA GLY A 57 19.54 -9.81 -14.74
C GLY A 57 19.38 -11.25 -14.25
N ARG A 58 19.90 -11.56 -13.06
CA ARG A 58 19.72 -12.87 -12.41
C ARG A 58 18.26 -13.13 -12.04
N MET A 59 17.51 -12.12 -11.57
CA MET A 59 16.06 -12.26 -11.31
C MET A 59 15.31 -12.60 -12.59
N THR A 60 15.64 -11.95 -13.70
CA THR A 60 15.05 -12.28 -15.02
C THR A 60 15.37 -13.70 -15.44
N LEU A 61 16.60 -14.18 -15.26
CA LEU A 61 16.96 -15.58 -15.55
C LEU A 61 16.17 -16.57 -14.69
N ARG A 62 15.98 -16.30 -13.41
CA ARG A 62 15.17 -17.15 -12.51
C ARG A 62 13.72 -17.23 -12.97
N GLN A 63 13.13 -16.09 -13.37
CA GLN A 63 11.78 -16.06 -13.92
C GLN A 63 11.69 -16.87 -15.22
N LEU A 64 12.64 -16.70 -16.15
CA LEU A 64 12.69 -17.48 -17.39
C LEU A 64 12.77 -18.99 -17.11
N ALA A 65 13.63 -19.40 -16.18
CA ALA A 65 13.74 -20.80 -15.79
C ALA A 65 12.42 -21.35 -15.20
N ARG A 66 11.75 -20.58 -14.34
CA ARG A 66 10.44 -20.94 -13.77
C ARG A 66 9.37 -21.10 -14.86
N LEU A 67 9.42 -20.28 -15.90
CA LEU A 67 8.47 -20.28 -17.00
C LEU A 67 8.71 -21.42 -18.00
N HIS A 68 9.90 -22.01 -18.00
CA HIS A 68 10.33 -23.05 -18.95
C HIS A 68 10.83 -24.33 -18.26
N ASP A 69 10.24 -24.67 -17.08
CA ASP A 69 10.51 -25.90 -16.35
C ASP A 69 12.01 -26.18 -16.09
N GLY A 70 12.76 -25.12 -15.72
CA GLY A 70 14.20 -25.18 -15.43
C GLY A 70 15.11 -25.00 -16.65
N LEU A 71 14.53 -24.72 -17.82
CA LEU A 71 15.28 -24.40 -19.03
C LEU A 71 15.32 -22.89 -19.29
N LEU A 72 16.20 -22.45 -20.16
CA LEU A 72 16.29 -21.06 -20.62
C LEU A 72 16.06 -20.96 -22.13
N PRO A 73 15.18 -20.08 -22.62
CA PRO A 73 15.02 -19.85 -24.05
C PRO A 73 16.27 -19.17 -24.62
N VAL A 74 16.74 -19.64 -25.75
CA VAL A 74 17.87 -19.04 -26.47
C VAL A 74 17.48 -17.66 -26.99
N GLY A 75 18.37 -16.66 -26.80
CA GLY A 75 18.12 -15.32 -27.28
C GLY A 75 18.78 -14.23 -26.44
N THR A 76 18.19 -13.04 -26.49
CA THR A 76 18.72 -11.85 -25.81
C THR A 76 17.62 -11.10 -25.06
N VAL A 77 18.03 -10.48 -23.95
CA VAL A 77 17.25 -9.48 -23.20
C VAL A 77 18.14 -8.27 -22.97
N ARG A 78 17.62 -7.05 -23.14
CA ARG A 78 18.32 -5.81 -22.81
C ARG A 78 17.34 -4.91 -22.07
N ASP A 79 17.71 -4.46 -20.85
CA ASP A 79 16.72 -3.91 -19.92
C ASP A 79 17.33 -2.90 -18.93
N TRP A 80 16.53 -1.88 -18.56
CA TRP A 80 16.85 -0.86 -17.55
C TRP A 80 15.58 -0.12 -17.10
N PRO A 81 15.55 0.49 -15.89
CA PRO A 81 14.34 1.13 -15.37
C PRO A 81 14.03 2.50 -16.00
N ASP A 82 12.76 2.91 -16.01
CA ASP A 82 12.31 4.28 -16.28
C ASP A 82 12.52 5.19 -15.06
N LEU A 83 12.25 4.69 -13.86
CA LEU A 83 12.45 5.43 -12.60
C LEU A 83 13.61 4.83 -11.79
N GLY A 84 14.49 5.68 -11.30
CA GLY A 84 15.66 5.30 -10.49
C GLY A 84 15.26 4.68 -9.16
N GLU A 85 14.31 5.31 -8.45
CA GLU A 85 13.74 4.80 -7.20
C GLU A 85 12.35 4.21 -7.47
N ARG A 86 12.17 2.97 -7.03
CA ARG A 86 10.92 2.19 -7.23
C ARG A 86 10.53 1.62 -5.90
N GLY A 87 9.73 2.42 -5.17
CA GLY A 87 9.40 2.18 -3.78
C GLY A 87 8.06 1.47 -3.57
N VAL A 88 8.00 0.75 -2.46
CA VAL A 88 6.78 0.25 -1.85
C VAL A 88 6.74 0.74 -0.40
N MET A 89 5.63 1.32 0.01
CA MET A 89 5.38 1.70 1.40
C MET A 89 4.25 0.84 1.97
N LEU A 90 4.52 0.21 3.11
CA LEU A 90 3.54 -0.57 3.86
C LEU A 90 3.08 0.20 5.08
N ASP A 91 1.79 0.36 5.23
CA ASP A 91 1.22 0.92 6.46
C ASP A 91 1.27 -0.13 7.58
N VAL A 92 2.14 0.13 8.56
CA VAL A 92 2.28 -0.71 9.77
C VAL A 92 1.73 -0.03 11.01
N SER A 93 1.06 1.12 10.86
CA SER A 93 0.53 1.93 11.96
C SER A 93 -0.99 1.89 12.09
N ARG A 94 -1.71 1.57 11.01
CA ARG A 94 -3.15 1.32 11.07
C ARG A 94 -3.40 -0.15 11.43
N ASP A 95 -3.18 -0.43 12.73
CA ASP A 95 -3.45 -1.69 13.43
C ASP A 95 -2.55 -2.88 13.04
N LYS A 96 -2.30 -3.13 11.76
CA LYS A 96 -1.63 -4.36 11.28
C LYS A 96 -0.10 -4.21 11.23
N VAL A 97 0.60 -4.93 12.14
CA VAL A 97 2.06 -5.07 12.10
C VAL A 97 2.41 -6.50 11.65
N PRO A 98 3.02 -6.70 10.47
CA PRO A 98 3.39 -8.01 9.98
C PRO A 98 4.46 -8.68 10.85
N THR A 99 4.49 -10.02 10.85
CA THR A 99 5.63 -10.78 11.39
C THR A 99 6.85 -10.61 10.47
N MET A 100 8.06 -10.83 11.01
CA MET A 100 9.29 -10.77 10.21
C MET A 100 9.25 -11.76 9.04
N ASP A 101 8.72 -12.98 9.25
CA ASP A 101 8.59 -13.98 8.17
C ASP A 101 7.67 -13.48 7.04
N THR A 102 6.59 -12.79 7.37
CA THR A 102 5.70 -12.16 6.38
C THR A 102 6.42 -11.08 5.58
N LEU A 103 7.23 -10.23 6.26
CA LEU A 103 8.02 -9.19 5.61
C LEU A 103 9.12 -9.78 4.73
N TYR A 104 9.87 -10.76 5.21
CA TYR A 104 10.91 -11.42 4.41
C TYR A 104 10.34 -12.05 3.14
N ALA A 105 9.19 -12.73 3.23
CA ALA A 105 8.53 -13.30 2.06
C ALA A 105 8.05 -12.23 1.07
N LEU A 106 7.61 -11.07 1.55
CA LEU A 106 7.24 -9.95 0.69
C LEU A 106 8.47 -9.33 0.02
N VAL A 107 9.54 -9.04 0.78
CA VAL A 107 10.79 -8.46 0.27
C VAL A 107 11.41 -9.36 -0.82
N ASP A 108 11.39 -10.69 -0.65
CA ASP A 108 11.83 -11.63 -1.70
C ASP A 108 11.06 -11.45 -3.02
N ARG A 109 9.73 -11.30 -2.95
CA ARG A 109 8.91 -11.04 -4.15
C ARG A 109 9.19 -9.68 -4.77
N LEU A 110 9.28 -8.64 -3.94
CA LEU A 110 9.58 -7.27 -4.40
C LEU A 110 10.95 -7.20 -5.08
N ALA A 111 11.96 -7.89 -4.55
CA ALA A 111 13.29 -8.00 -5.15
C ALA A 111 13.24 -8.66 -6.54
N GLU A 112 12.47 -9.76 -6.68
CA GLU A 112 12.27 -10.43 -7.96
C GLU A 112 11.57 -9.52 -8.98
N TRP A 113 10.70 -8.61 -8.51
CA TRP A 113 10.00 -7.63 -9.33
C TRP A 113 10.78 -6.33 -9.53
N LYS A 114 12.05 -6.30 -9.10
CA LYS A 114 13.00 -5.20 -9.27
C LYS A 114 12.63 -3.91 -8.54
N ILE A 115 11.87 -4.01 -7.46
CA ILE A 115 11.71 -2.94 -6.48
C ILE A 115 13.05 -2.75 -5.76
N ASN A 116 13.41 -1.50 -5.44
CA ASN A 116 14.69 -1.17 -4.80
C ASN A 116 14.57 -0.27 -3.58
N HIS A 117 13.35 0.01 -3.11
CA HIS A 117 13.07 0.88 -2.00
C HIS A 117 11.85 0.35 -1.24
N VAL A 118 11.95 0.19 0.07
CA VAL A 118 10.84 -0.24 0.95
C VAL A 118 10.78 0.69 2.14
N GLU A 119 9.57 1.14 2.47
CA GLU A 119 9.27 1.90 3.68
C GLU A 119 8.24 1.17 4.54
N LEU A 120 8.43 1.20 5.84
CA LEU A 120 7.41 0.88 6.82
C LEU A 120 6.85 2.19 7.36
N TYR A 121 5.64 2.55 6.95
CA TYR A 121 4.99 3.78 7.40
C TYR A 121 4.71 3.71 8.90
N ALA A 122 5.41 4.55 9.67
CA ALA A 122 5.35 4.54 11.12
C ALA A 122 4.82 5.85 11.70
N GLU A 123 3.78 5.72 12.53
CA GLU A 123 3.31 6.75 13.45
C GLU A 123 3.82 6.47 14.86
N HIS A 124 3.71 5.22 15.31
CA HIS A 124 3.98 4.79 16.68
C HIS A 124 4.49 3.33 16.79
N THR A 125 4.72 2.65 15.68
CA THR A 125 5.00 1.21 15.64
C THR A 125 6.48 0.86 15.63
N TYR A 126 7.31 1.73 16.18
CA TYR A 126 8.69 1.46 16.57
C TYR A 126 8.80 1.52 18.11
N ALA A 127 9.62 0.64 18.71
CA ALA A 127 9.74 0.47 20.15
C ALA A 127 10.70 1.51 20.78
N TYR A 128 10.34 2.78 20.71
CA TYR A 128 11.09 3.90 21.28
C TYR A 128 11.28 3.74 22.79
N ALA A 129 12.52 3.86 23.29
CA ALA A 129 12.92 3.49 24.65
C ALA A 129 12.12 4.21 25.75
N ASP A 130 11.90 5.52 25.60
CA ASP A 130 11.24 6.34 26.64
C ASP A 130 9.74 6.56 26.39
N HIS A 131 9.16 5.88 25.39
CA HIS A 131 7.81 6.12 24.90
C HIS A 131 6.89 4.90 24.92
N GLU A 132 7.16 3.93 25.78
CA GLU A 132 6.42 2.66 25.86
C GLU A 132 4.90 2.83 25.95
N VAL A 133 4.42 3.89 26.60
CA VAL A 133 2.99 4.17 26.74
C VAL A 133 2.28 4.30 25.38
N VAL A 134 3.00 4.72 24.34
CA VAL A 134 2.43 4.96 23.00
C VAL A 134 2.31 3.65 22.20
N TRP A 135 3.29 2.74 22.32
CA TRP A 135 3.42 1.60 21.43
C TRP A 135 3.19 0.21 22.09
N ARG A 136 3.07 0.13 23.43
CA ARG A 136 3.04 -1.15 24.15
C ARG A 136 2.01 -2.16 23.62
N ASP A 137 0.86 -1.68 23.15
CA ASP A 137 -0.23 -2.53 22.66
C ASP A 137 -0.21 -2.71 21.13
N ALA A 138 0.71 -2.05 20.43
CA ALA A 138 0.81 -2.06 18.96
C ALA A 138 1.71 -3.17 18.39
N SER A 139 2.45 -3.91 19.25
CA SER A 139 3.46 -4.89 18.81
C SER A 139 4.52 -4.29 17.85
N PRO A 140 5.22 -3.22 18.24
CA PRO A 140 6.11 -2.45 17.37
C PRO A 140 7.31 -3.26 16.90
N PHE A 141 8.04 -2.72 15.92
CA PHE A 141 9.37 -3.21 15.56
C PHE A 141 10.41 -2.75 16.58
N THR A 142 11.32 -3.62 16.92
CA THR A 142 12.51 -3.31 17.72
C THR A 142 13.67 -2.89 16.82
N ALA A 143 14.66 -2.21 17.39
CA ALA A 143 15.90 -1.85 16.70
C ALA A 143 16.57 -3.07 16.02
N ALA A 144 16.69 -4.18 16.73
CA ALA A 144 17.28 -5.41 16.20
C ALA A 144 16.48 -6.01 15.02
N GLU A 145 15.16 -5.89 15.03
CA GLU A 145 14.32 -6.36 13.92
C GLU A 145 14.45 -5.44 12.69
N ILE A 146 14.57 -4.12 12.90
CA ILE A 146 14.84 -3.18 11.80
C ILE A 146 16.22 -3.46 11.19
N GLU A 147 17.27 -3.64 12.01
CA GLU A 147 18.61 -3.99 11.52
C GLU A 147 18.60 -5.31 10.72
N ALA A 148 17.90 -6.33 11.21
CA ALA A 148 17.77 -7.60 10.51
C ALA A 148 17.02 -7.49 9.19
N LEU A 149 15.97 -6.65 9.14
CA LEU A 149 15.23 -6.38 7.91
C LEU A 149 16.06 -5.55 6.93
N ASP A 150 16.81 -4.56 7.41
CA ASP A 150 17.72 -3.74 6.60
C ASP A 150 18.81 -4.61 5.93
N GLU A 151 19.45 -5.50 6.69
CA GLU A 151 20.42 -6.46 6.13
C GLU A 151 19.78 -7.34 5.07
N PHE A 152 18.59 -7.88 5.35
CA PHE A 152 17.85 -8.73 4.41
C PHE A 152 17.47 -8.00 3.12
N CYS A 153 17.05 -6.74 3.21
CA CYS A 153 16.75 -5.87 2.06
C CYS A 153 18.02 -5.56 1.26
N ARG A 154 19.11 -5.17 1.93
CA ARG A 154 20.39 -4.81 1.30
C ARG A 154 20.97 -5.97 0.47
N ASP A 155 20.90 -7.21 0.95
CA ASP A 155 21.32 -8.40 0.23
C ASP A 155 20.54 -8.62 -1.07
N ARG A 156 19.38 -7.94 -1.21
CA ARG A 156 18.46 -7.97 -2.36
C ARG A 156 18.48 -6.69 -3.19
N HIS A 157 19.45 -5.83 -2.96
CA HIS A 157 19.52 -4.51 -3.60
C HIS A 157 18.28 -3.65 -3.37
N ILE A 158 17.65 -3.79 -2.21
CA ILE A 158 16.57 -2.94 -1.71
C ILE A 158 17.10 -2.08 -0.57
N ALA A 159 16.85 -0.78 -0.61
CA ALA A 159 17.04 0.11 0.52
C ALA A 159 15.80 -0.01 1.44
N LEU A 160 16.00 -0.33 2.72
CA LEU A 160 14.99 -0.07 3.74
C LEU A 160 15.15 1.39 4.14
N VAL A 161 14.11 2.21 3.92
CA VAL A 161 14.16 3.66 4.16
C VAL A 161 13.35 4.00 5.40
N PRO A 162 13.92 4.76 6.35
CA PRO A 162 13.21 5.17 7.55
C PRO A 162 12.02 6.08 7.21
N ASN A 163 10.89 5.80 7.85
CA ASN A 163 9.66 6.58 7.74
C ASN A 163 9.12 6.83 9.14
N GLN A 164 8.94 8.10 9.51
CA GLN A 164 8.35 8.52 10.77
C GLN A 164 7.56 9.79 10.56
N ASN A 165 6.27 9.77 10.87
CA ASN A 165 5.47 11.00 10.84
C ASN A 165 5.95 12.02 11.87
N CYS A 166 6.07 13.27 11.41
CA CYS A 166 6.68 14.35 12.18
C CYS A 166 5.79 15.61 12.25
N LEU A 167 4.49 15.53 11.96
CA LEU A 167 3.56 16.67 12.06
C LEU A 167 2.11 16.19 12.26
N GLY A 168 1.41 15.77 11.19
CA GLY A 168 0.12 15.10 11.24
C GLY A 168 0.24 13.65 11.69
N HIS A 169 -0.88 12.94 11.83
CA HIS A 169 -0.93 11.51 12.20
C HIS A 169 -0.24 11.15 13.53
N MET A 170 -0.15 12.13 14.45
CA MET A 170 0.39 11.94 15.80
C MET A 170 -0.68 11.62 16.84
N ASN A 171 -1.87 11.22 16.43
CA ASN A 171 -2.99 10.98 17.33
C ASN A 171 -2.67 9.91 18.40
N ARG A 172 -1.96 8.83 18.07
CA ARG A 172 -1.55 7.80 19.04
C ARG A 172 -0.64 8.37 20.14
N TRP A 173 0.12 9.42 19.85
CA TRP A 173 0.92 10.16 20.83
C TRP A 173 0.06 11.10 21.65
N LEU A 174 -0.77 11.91 20.97
CA LEU A 174 -1.53 13.00 21.58
C LEU A 174 -2.71 12.53 22.45
N LEU A 175 -3.12 11.27 22.35
CA LEU A 175 -4.07 10.63 23.28
C LEU A 175 -3.50 10.49 24.70
N HIS A 176 -2.18 10.47 24.87
CA HIS A 176 -1.54 10.33 26.17
C HIS A 176 -1.27 11.69 26.82
N GLN A 177 -1.64 11.83 28.10
CA GLN A 177 -1.48 13.07 28.86
C GLN A 177 -0.05 13.67 28.76
N LEU A 178 0.97 12.82 28.63
CA LEU A 178 2.37 13.23 28.51
C LEU A 178 2.65 14.13 27.29
N TYR A 179 1.86 13.97 26.21
CA TYR A 179 2.07 14.67 24.93
C TYR A 179 0.95 15.66 24.59
N GLN A 180 -0.12 15.75 25.39
CA GLN A 180 -1.27 16.62 25.09
C GLN A 180 -0.90 18.09 24.92
N GLU A 181 0.11 18.57 25.64
CA GLU A 181 0.61 19.96 25.51
C GLU A 181 1.29 20.23 24.16
N LEU A 182 1.61 19.18 23.38
CA LEU A 182 2.18 19.29 22.05
C LEU A 182 1.10 19.41 20.96
N ALA A 183 -0.16 19.13 21.27
CA ALA A 183 -1.25 19.19 20.30
C ALA A 183 -1.47 20.61 19.80
N MET A 184 -1.66 20.78 18.49
CA MET A 184 -2.04 22.05 17.89
C MET A 184 -3.41 22.53 18.37
N ASP A 185 -4.39 21.61 18.41
CA ASP A 185 -5.69 21.81 19.07
C ASP A 185 -5.97 20.60 19.98
N PRO A 186 -5.90 20.77 21.33
CA PRO A 186 -6.18 19.67 22.27
C PRO A 186 -7.60 19.11 22.17
N ASP A 187 -8.52 19.89 21.64
CA ASP A 187 -9.90 19.46 21.40
C ASP A 187 -10.05 18.60 20.12
N GLY A 188 -9.02 18.51 19.29
CA GLY A 188 -9.02 17.81 18.03
C GLY A 188 -9.82 18.53 16.93
N TYR A 189 -10.17 17.81 15.88
CA TYR A 189 -10.78 18.37 14.67
C TYR A 189 -12.13 17.72 14.33
N VAL A 190 -12.83 18.30 13.35
CA VAL A 190 -14.11 17.76 12.85
C VAL A 190 -13.91 17.29 11.41
N MET A 191 -14.10 15.99 11.18
CA MET A 191 -14.06 15.38 9.84
C MET A 191 -15.40 14.71 9.54
N MET A 192 -16.01 15.02 8.39
CA MET A 192 -17.33 14.48 7.98
C MET A 192 -18.43 14.64 9.05
N GLY A 193 -18.38 15.75 9.82
CA GLY A 193 -19.33 16.01 10.89
C GLY A 193 -19.10 15.23 12.19
N MET A 194 -18.06 14.45 12.29
CA MET A 194 -17.64 13.70 13.47
C MET A 194 -16.42 14.35 14.12
N ARG A 195 -16.42 14.46 15.45
CA ARG A 195 -15.27 14.93 16.19
C ARG A 195 -14.21 13.82 16.23
N ARG A 196 -12.97 14.20 15.94
CA ARG A 196 -11.80 13.33 15.98
C ARG A 196 -10.83 13.82 17.07
N PRO A 197 -10.08 12.92 17.70
CA PRO A 197 -9.03 13.33 18.64
C PRO A 197 -7.96 14.17 17.96
N PRO A 198 -7.10 14.88 18.73
CA PRO A 198 -5.99 15.62 18.16
C PRO A 198 -5.04 14.69 17.38
N SER A 199 -4.56 15.18 16.24
CA SER A 199 -3.66 14.44 15.37
C SER A 199 -2.41 15.21 14.95
N THR A 200 -2.39 16.52 15.12
CA THR A 200 -1.31 17.40 14.67
C THR A 200 -0.54 17.95 15.86
N ILE A 201 0.79 17.82 15.87
CA ILE A 201 1.65 18.51 16.83
C ILE A 201 1.83 19.98 16.42
N GLU A 202 1.91 20.88 17.40
CA GLU A 202 2.14 22.31 17.16
C GLU A 202 3.59 22.56 16.71
N PRO A 203 3.85 22.95 15.45
CA PRO A 203 5.21 23.08 14.92
C PRO A 203 6.01 24.22 15.58
N THR A 204 5.33 25.22 16.15
CA THR A 204 5.99 26.33 16.86
C THR A 204 6.30 26.02 18.33
N ASN A 205 5.85 24.85 18.83
CA ASN A 205 6.15 24.40 20.19
C ASN A 205 7.55 23.76 20.25
N PRO A 206 8.49 24.27 21.05
CA PRO A 206 9.82 23.66 21.18
C PRO A 206 9.80 22.20 21.66
N GLY A 207 8.75 21.80 22.39
CA GLY A 207 8.54 20.41 22.81
C GLY A 207 8.26 19.49 21.63
N SER A 208 7.55 19.95 20.60
CA SER A 208 7.32 19.18 19.37
C SER A 208 8.63 18.88 18.64
N LEU A 209 9.50 19.90 18.52
CA LEU A 209 10.84 19.71 17.92
C LEU A 209 11.68 18.73 18.74
N ALA A 210 11.68 18.87 20.06
CA ALA A 210 12.44 17.99 20.94
C ALA A 210 11.95 16.53 20.83
N LEU A 211 10.64 16.30 20.74
CA LEU A 211 10.07 14.98 20.53
C LEU A 211 10.55 14.40 19.18
N VAL A 212 10.31 15.10 18.08
CA VAL A 212 10.67 14.62 16.72
C VAL A 212 12.17 14.33 16.63
N GLN A 213 13.01 15.23 17.14
CA GLN A 213 14.47 15.04 17.15
C GLN A 213 14.86 13.78 17.93
N SER A 214 14.24 13.54 19.10
CA SER A 214 14.53 12.33 19.88
C SER A 214 14.14 11.04 19.16
N LEU A 215 12.98 11.05 18.47
CA LEU A 215 12.54 9.90 17.66
C LEU A 215 13.51 9.62 16.51
N LEU A 216 13.91 10.63 15.77
CA LEU A 216 14.87 10.49 14.67
C LEU A 216 16.25 10.05 15.15
N HIS A 217 16.72 10.61 16.30
CA HIS A 217 17.99 10.23 16.91
C HIS A 217 18.04 8.75 17.26
N GLU A 218 16.94 8.18 17.76
CA GLU A 218 16.86 6.77 18.12
C GLU A 218 16.65 5.87 16.88
N LEU A 219 15.80 6.28 15.93
CA LEU A 219 15.39 5.46 14.79
C LEU A 219 16.50 5.32 13.73
N LEU A 220 17.10 6.45 13.31
CA LEU A 220 17.94 6.51 12.09
C LEU A 220 19.22 5.66 12.13
N PRO A 221 19.89 5.42 13.27
CA PRO A 221 21.10 4.59 13.31
C PRO A 221 20.91 3.13 12.89
N HIS A 222 19.66 2.64 12.85
CA HIS A 222 19.34 1.23 12.53
C HIS A 222 19.13 0.98 11.03
N PHE A 223 19.27 2.02 10.19
CA PHE A 223 19.14 1.94 8.73
C PHE A 223 20.49 2.20 8.07
N SER A 224 20.95 1.26 7.26
CA SER A 224 22.26 1.35 6.61
C SER A 224 22.28 2.29 5.40
N ASP A 225 21.15 2.46 4.68
CA ASP A 225 21.02 3.45 3.60
C ASP A 225 20.75 4.83 4.17
N ALA A 226 21.66 5.75 3.92
CA ALA A 226 21.59 7.12 4.42
C ALA A 226 21.04 8.13 3.42
N ARG A 227 20.51 7.69 2.26
CA ARG A 227 20.11 8.62 1.19
C ARG A 227 18.81 9.37 1.52
N PHE A 228 17.83 8.70 2.08
CA PHE A 228 16.49 9.25 2.26
C PHE A 228 15.96 9.02 3.68
N VAL A 229 15.05 9.92 4.09
CA VAL A 229 14.17 9.75 5.26
C VAL A 229 12.80 10.32 4.91
N ASN A 230 11.73 9.57 5.08
CA ASN A 230 10.38 10.06 4.92
C ASN A 230 9.84 10.59 6.25
N LEU A 231 9.52 11.89 6.30
CA LEU A 231 9.04 12.58 7.49
C LEU A 231 7.52 12.76 7.52
N GLY A 232 6.82 12.33 6.47
CA GLY A 232 5.37 12.49 6.33
C GLY A 232 4.98 13.94 6.09
N LEU A 233 4.54 14.64 7.13
CA LEU A 233 4.10 16.05 7.16
C LEU A 233 2.79 16.30 6.41
N ASP A 234 2.01 15.26 6.15
CA ASP A 234 0.70 15.31 5.51
C ASP A 234 -0.44 15.55 6.51
N GLU A 235 -1.55 15.98 5.98
CA GLU A 235 -2.86 16.04 6.64
C GLU A 235 -2.85 16.61 8.07
N PRO A 236 -2.19 17.74 8.34
CA PRO A 236 -2.28 18.40 9.64
C PRO A 236 -3.67 19.05 9.79
N TRP A 237 -4.69 18.22 10.09
CA TRP A 237 -6.11 18.57 10.05
C TRP A 237 -6.51 19.76 10.92
N GLU A 238 -5.78 20.01 12.00
CA GLU A 238 -5.98 21.15 12.90
C GLU A 238 -5.30 22.43 12.40
N MET A 239 -4.40 22.34 11.41
CA MET A 239 -3.67 23.49 10.90
C MET A 239 -4.54 24.34 9.98
N PRO A 240 -4.82 25.60 10.31
CA PRO A 240 -5.49 26.53 9.40
C PRO A 240 -4.64 26.78 8.13
N ALA A 241 -5.31 26.92 6.99
CA ALA A 241 -4.64 27.09 5.70
C ALA A 241 -3.76 28.37 5.63
N ASP A 242 -4.03 29.38 6.45
CA ASP A 242 -3.24 30.63 6.54
C ASP A 242 -1.96 30.49 7.38
N ARG A 243 -1.73 29.31 8.01
CA ARG A 243 -0.48 29.00 8.73
C ARG A 243 0.57 28.31 7.85
N ILE A 244 0.56 28.52 6.55
CA ILE A 244 1.56 27.96 5.63
C ILE A 244 3.00 28.39 5.99
N ASP A 245 3.19 29.58 6.56
CA ASP A 245 4.51 30.04 7.01
C ASP A 245 5.06 29.14 8.12
N ASP A 246 4.24 28.73 9.09
CA ASP A 246 4.63 27.83 10.17
C ASP A 246 4.97 26.43 9.63
N TYR A 247 4.24 25.95 8.62
CA TYR A 247 4.55 24.70 7.93
C TYR A 247 5.91 24.75 7.25
N LEU A 248 6.19 25.81 6.46
CA LEU A 248 7.46 25.97 5.77
C LEU A 248 8.63 26.14 6.74
N ASP A 249 8.43 26.88 7.84
CA ASP A 249 9.44 27.02 8.89
C ASP A 249 9.69 25.69 9.61
N TRP A 250 8.66 24.86 9.79
CA TRP A 250 8.81 23.51 10.32
C TRP A 250 9.65 22.63 9.39
N VAL A 251 9.36 22.62 8.09
CA VAL A 251 10.17 21.89 7.09
C VAL A 251 11.64 22.34 7.14
N ARG A 252 11.91 23.66 7.21
CA ARG A 252 13.28 24.22 7.32
C ARG A 252 13.96 23.78 8.61
N THR A 253 13.21 23.81 9.72
CA THR A 253 13.71 23.44 11.05
C THR A 253 14.07 21.95 11.08
N LEU A 254 13.20 21.08 10.59
CA LEU A 254 13.49 19.64 10.50
C LEU A 254 14.69 19.38 9.59
N ARG A 255 14.73 20.00 8.40
CA ARG A 255 15.85 19.81 7.45
C ARG A 255 17.22 20.21 8.02
N ALA A 256 17.23 21.13 8.99
CA ALA A 256 18.44 21.60 9.66
C ALA A 256 18.88 20.72 10.85
N LEU A 257 18.15 19.65 11.18
CA LEU A 257 18.53 18.73 12.25
C LEU A 257 19.82 17.98 11.90
N PRO A 258 20.78 17.87 12.82
CA PRO A 258 22.02 17.11 12.58
C PRO A 258 21.80 15.64 12.23
N GLU A 259 20.73 15.03 12.71
CA GLU A 259 20.33 13.66 12.42
C GLU A 259 20.05 13.44 10.93
N LEU A 260 19.73 14.51 10.20
CA LEU A 260 19.39 14.50 8.77
C LEU A 260 20.55 14.99 7.87
N ASP A 261 21.73 15.24 8.44
CA ASP A 261 22.90 15.63 7.65
C ASP A 261 23.26 14.55 6.61
N GLY A 262 23.38 14.98 5.35
CA GLY A 262 23.71 14.11 4.23
C GLY A 262 22.56 13.24 3.69
N ARG A 263 21.34 13.40 4.22
CA ARG A 263 20.14 12.74 3.74
C ARG A 263 19.20 13.72 3.04
N ASP A 264 18.49 13.28 2.02
CA ASP A 264 17.32 13.99 1.49
C ASP A 264 16.09 13.59 2.30
N ILE A 265 15.24 14.57 2.62
CA ILE A 265 13.96 14.32 3.28
C ILE A 265 12.85 14.19 2.25
N VAL A 266 11.98 13.20 2.43
CA VAL A 266 10.76 13.01 1.65
C VAL A 266 9.58 13.53 2.47
N ILE A 267 8.74 14.35 1.86
CA ILE A 267 7.50 14.87 2.46
C ILE A 267 6.34 14.71 1.48
N TRP A 268 5.12 14.55 1.99
CA TRP A 268 3.93 14.50 1.16
C TRP A 268 3.57 15.86 0.56
N GLY A 269 2.94 15.85 -0.62
CA GLY A 269 2.71 17.04 -1.43
C GLY A 269 1.41 17.80 -1.17
N ASP A 270 0.48 17.26 -0.37
CA ASP A 270 -0.89 17.77 -0.23
C ASP A 270 -0.97 19.23 0.25
N ILE A 271 -0.22 19.61 1.28
CA ILE A 271 -0.21 20.99 1.79
C ILE A 271 0.34 21.95 0.73
N LEU A 272 1.46 21.58 0.10
CA LEU A 272 2.12 22.39 -0.92
C LEU A 272 1.28 22.52 -2.19
N ALA A 273 0.45 21.53 -2.48
CA ALA A 273 -0.48 21.56 -3.59
C ALA A 273 -1.53 22.69 -3.50
N GLY A 274 -1.86 23.11 -2.27
CA GLY A 274 -2.68 24.29 -2.00
C GLY A 274 -1.95 25.63 -2.14
N HIS A 275 -0.60 25.59 -2.18
CA HIS A 275 0.28 26.78 -2.15
C HIS A 275 1.39 26.71 -3.20
N PRO A 276 1.07 26.57 -4.50
CA PRO A 276 2.08 26.38 -5.55
C PRO A 276 3.01 27.59 -5.72
N ASP A 277 2.59 28.78 -5.32
CA ASP A 277 3.39 30.00 -5.31
C ASP A 277 4.48 30.02 -4.23
N ARG A 278 4.41 29.12 -3.24
CA ARG A 278 5.35 29.02 -2.12
C ARG A 278 6.39 27.91 -2.32
N LEU A 279 6.32 27.12 -3.38
CA LEU A 279 7.23 25.99 -3.63
C LEU A 279 8.71 26.39 -3.64
N GLY A 280 9.04 27.57 -4.15
CA GLY A 280 10.42 28.10 -4.17
C GLY A 280 11.01 28.42 -2.80
N GLU A 281 10.26 28.28 -1.71
CA GLU A 281 10.72 28.52 -0.34
C GLU A 281 11.19 27.26 0.37
N LEU A 282 11.01 26.10 -0.24
CA LEU A 282 11.52 24.84 0.31
C LEU A 282 13.06 24.84 0.31
N PRO A 283 13.69 24.32 1.36
CA PRO A 283 15.14 24.17 1.40
C PRO A 283 15.63 23.06 0.45
N ASP A 284 16.92 23.13 0.10
CA ASP A 284 17.59 22.06 -0.64
C ASP A 284 17.53 20.72 0.13
N GLY A 285 17.47 19.60 -0.61
CA GLY A 285 17.41 18.27 -0.03
C GLY A 285 16.01 17.88 0.44
N VAL A 286 14.97 18.53 -0.09
CA VAL A 286 13.56 18.14 0.08
C VAL A 286 13.05 17.54 -1.21
N ILE A 287 12.48 16.35 -1.13
CA ILE A 287 11.74 15.67 -2.19
C ILE A 287 10.26 15.73 -1.85
N VAL A 288 9.47 16.31 -2.75
CA VAL A 288 8.01 16.31 -2.60
C VAL A 288 7.44 15.06 -3.27
N CYS A 289 6.76 14.23 -2.48
CA CYS A 289 6.09 13.02 -2.94
C CYS A 289 4.60 13.33 -3.13
N GLU A 290 4.18 13.55 -4.38
CA GLU A 290 2.78 13.81 -4.71
C GLU A 290 2.00 12.50 -4.66
N TRP A 291 0.86 12.48 -3.96
CA TRP A 291 0.03 11.30 -3.81
C TRP A 291 -1.37 11.45 -4.40
N GLY A 292 -1.90 10.36 -4.91
CA GLY A 292 -3.26 10.26 -5.44
C GLY A 292 -3.67 8.80 -5.55
N TYR A 293 -4.97 8.48 -5.33
CA TYR A 293 -5.43 7.09 -5.20
C TYR A 293 -6.63 6.75 -6.07
N ASP A 294 -7.08 7.70 -6.85
CA ASP A 294 -8.18 7.49 -7.79
C ASP A 294 -7.78 7.93 -9.20
N ALA A 295 -8.21 7.15 -10.18
CA ALA A 295 -8.07 7.48 -11.59
C ALA A 295 -8.57 8.90 -11.88
N GLY A 296 -7.82 9.66 -12.66
CA GLY A 296 -8.10 11.06 -12.97
C GLY A 296 -7.56 12.04 -11.91
N HIS A 297 -6.70 11.61 -10.99
CA HIS A 297 -5.94 12.53 -10.15
C HIS A 297 -5.16 13.52 -11.03
N PRO A 298 -5.06 14.81 -10.67
CA PRO A 298 -4.44 15.84 -11.51
C PRO A 298 -2.90 15.78 -11.51
N TRP A 299 -2.34 14.60 -11.78
CA TRP A 299 -0.89 14.32 -11.77
C TRP A 299 -0.08 15.33 -12.58
N ASP A 300 -0.49 15.63 -13.83
CA ASP A 300 0.22 16.57 -14.71
C ASP A 300 0.31 17.97 -14.13
N ALA A 301 -0.79 18.48 -13.57
CA ALA A 301 -0.82 19.82 -12.98
C ALA A 301 0.07 19.89 -11.73
N ARG A 302 0.01 18.88 -10.87
CA ARG A 302 0.76 18.80 -9.62
C ARG A 302 2.27 18.68 -9.88
N LEU A 303 2.67 17.68 -10.66
CA LEU A 303 4.08 17.47 -10.99
C LEU A 303 4.65 18.58 -11.87
N GLY A 304 3.84 19.16 -12.76
CA GLY A 304 4.22 20.30 -13.58
C GLY A 304 4.57 21.53 -12.72
N ALA A 305 3.81 21.82 -11.67
CA ALA A 305 4.10 22.91 -10.74
C ALA A 305 5.44 22.67 -9.99
N LEU A 306 5.65 21.46 -9.47
CA LEU A 306 6.90 21.07 -8.82
C LEU A 306 8.08 21.15 -9.80
N ALA A 307 7.91 20.70 -11.05
CA ALA A 307 8.93 20.75 -12.08
C ALA A 307 9.31 22.20 -12.42
N ALA A 308 8.31 23.08 -12.58
CA ALA A 308 8.52 24.49 -12.88
C ALA A 308 9.27 25.22 -11.76
N ALA A 309 9.04 24.83 -10.51
CA ALA A 309 9.75 25.33 -9.33
C ALA A 309 11.14 24.69 -9.12
N GLY A 310 11.54 23.70 -9.94
CA GLY A 310 12.81 22.99 -9.79
C GLY A 310 12.88 22.02 -8.61
N ILE A 311 11.75 21.68 -8.00
CA ILE A 311 11.68 20.83 -6.81
C ILE A 311 11.88 19.34 -7.20
N PRO A 312 12.77 18.60 -6.52
CA PRO A 312 12.84 17.14 -6.60
C PRO A 312 11.49 16.52 -6.23
N ARG A 313 11.05 15.53 -6.99
CA ARG A 313 9.69 14.98 -6.85
C ARG A 313 9.59 13.51 -7.13
N TRP A 314 8.72 12.84 -6.40
CA TRP A 314 8.26 11.48 -6.61
C TRP A 314 6.75 11.46 -6.79
N VAL A 315 6.22 10.30 -7.24
CA VAL A 315 4.79 10.02 -7.30
C VAL A 315 4.45 8.90 -6.33
N ALA A 316 3.31 9.02 -5.66
CA ALA A 316 2.80 7.99 -4.76
C ALA A 316 1.37 7.57 -5.16
N PRO A 317 1.23 6.71 -6.19
CA PRO A 317 -0.01 6.01 -6.42
C PRO A 317 -0.23 4.94 -5.34
N GLY A 318 -1.38 4.29 -5.34
CA GLY A 318 -1.70 3.28 -4.34
C GLY A 318 -2.15 1.94 -4.90
N THR A 319 -2.09 0.91 -4.06
CA THR A 319 -2.59 -0.44 -4.36
C THR A 319 -4.10 -0.50 -4.53
N SER A 320 -4.83 0.52 -4.09
CA SER A 320 -6.31 0.58 -4.04
C SER A 320 -6.94 -0.61 -3.31
N SER A 321 -6.27 -1.10 -2.27
CA SER A 321 -6.68 -2.27 -1.48
C SER A 321 -7.44 -1.90 -0.21
N TRP A 322 -7.04 -0.82 0.48
CA TRP A 322 -7.64 -0.36 1.73
C TRP A 322 -9.07 0.17 1.53
N LEU A 323 -9.89 0.05 2.55
CA LEU A 323 -11.31 0.42 2.54
C LEU A 323 -12.14 -0.28 1.45
N THR A 324 -11.67 -1.40 0.90
CA THR A 324 -12.31 -2.09 -0.23
C THR A 324 -12.75 -3.51 0.06
N ILE A 325 -12.06 -4.21 0.96
CA ILE A 325 -12.13 -5.64 1.30
C ILE A 325 -11.52 -6.53 0.20
N LEU A 326 -11.89 -6.32 -1.08
CA LEU A 326 -11.46 -7.15 -2.21
C LEU A 326 -10.67 -6.39 -3.28
N GLY A 327 -10.40 -5.09 -3.07
CA GLY A 327 -9.65 -4.26 -4.01
C GLY A 327 -10.51 -3.43 -4.95
N ARG A 328 -9.84 -2.59 -5.76
CA ARG A 328 -10.40 -1.81 -6.89
C ARG A 328 -9.45 -1.90 -8.08
N THR A 329 -9.44 -3.06 -8.75
CA THR A 329 -8.45 -3.40 -9.81
C THR A 329 -8.41 -2.39 -10.94
N THR A 330 -9.56 -2.00 -11.48
CA THR A 330 -9.62 -1.02 -12.60
C THR A 330 -9.09 0.33 -12.16
N ASN A 331 -9.45 0.81 -10.98
CA ASN A 331 -8.93 2.07 -10.41
C ASN A 331 -7.42 1.99 -10.20
N MET A 332 -6.93 0.95 -9.54
CA MET A 332 -5.50 0.73 -9.28
C MET A 332 -4.66 0.80 -10.56
N ARG A 333 -5.11 0.12 -11.63
CA ARG A 333 -4.39 0.12 -12.90
C ARG A 333 -4.37 1.49 -13.56
N ALA A 334 -5.46 2.22 -13.53
CA ALA A 334 -5.55 3.55 -14.12
C ALA A 334 -4.69 4.55 -13.34
N ASP A 335 -4.85 4.60 -12.03
CA ASP A 335 -4.10 5.51 -11.14
C ASP A 335 -2.59 5.31 -11.25
N ILE A 336 -2.10 4.07 -11.11
CA ILE A 336 -0.67 3.77 -11.25
C ILE A 336 -0.15 4.15 -12.64
N ALA A 337 -0.90 3.86 -13.71
CA ALA A 337 -0.47 4.18 -15.06
C ALA A 337 -0.40 5.70 -15.29
N GLU A 338 -1.39 6.46 -14.84
CA GLU A 338 -1.44 7.91 -14.93
C GLU A 338 -0.29 8.56 -14.12
N ALA A 339 -0.05 8.08 -12.90
CA ALA A 339 1.05 8.54 -12.04
C ALA A 339 2.42 8.35 -12.71
N ILE A 340 2.70 7.16 -13.26
CA ILE A 340 3.97 6.86 -13.92
C ILE A 340 4.14 7.66 -15.20
N ASP A 341 3.08 7.85 -16.00
CA ASP A 341 3.14 8.68 -17.20
C ASP A 341 3.54 10.13 -16.87
N ALA A 342 2.88 10.69 -15.86
CA ALA A 342 3.20 12.03 -15.40
C ALA A 342 4.61 12.10 -14.76
N ALA A 343 5.02 11.08 -14.03
CA ALA A 343 6.37 10.99 -13.48
C ALA A 343 7.44 11.09 -14.58
N VAL A 344 7.30 10.29 -15.64
CA VAL A 344 8.22 10.30 -16.78
C VAL A 344 8.15 11.64 -17.52
N ALA A 345 6.95 12.17 -17.77
CA ALA A 345 6.77 13.43 -18.49
C ALA A 345 7.37 14.64 -17.77
N HIS A 346 7.29 14.65 -16.44
CA HIS A 346 7.79 15.77 -15.61
C HIS A 346 9.12 15.49 -14.93
N GLY A 347 9.83 14.41 -15.27
CA GLY A 347 11.17 14.09 -14.76
C GLY A 347 11.18 13.81 -13.26
N ALA A 348 10.18 13.15 -12.71
CA ALA A 348 10.23 12.59 -11.37
C ALA A 348 11.28 11.47 -11.31
N THR A 349 11.99 11.36 -10.19
CA THR A 349 13.08 10.39 -10.06
C THR A 349 12.65 9.10 -9.37
N GLY A 350 11.46 9.08 -8.76
CA GLY A 350 10.97 7.93 -8.01
C GLY A 350 9.45 7.77 -8.03
N MET A 351 9.04 6.56 -7.68
CA MET A 351 7.68 6.16 -7.31
C MET A 351 7.71 5.52 -5.93
N LEU A 352 6.76 5.86 -5.08
CA LEU A 352 6.47 5.20 -3.83
C LEU A 352 5.03 4.65 -3.87
N ASN A 353 4.87 3.39 -4.26
CA ASN A 353 3.56 2.74 -4.34
C ASN A 353 3.07 2.40 -2.93
N THR A 354 1.99 3.03 -2.49
CA THR A 354 1.51 2.93 -1.11
C THR A 354 0.49 1.82 -0.92
N ASP A 355 0.58 1.11 0.21
CA ASP A 355 -0.38 0.12 0.67
C ASP A 355 -0.88 0.50 2.06
N TRP A 356 -1.95 1.30 2.11
CA TRP A 356 -2.53 1.80 3.34
C TRP A 356 -3.41 0.76 4.05
N GLY A 357 -3.57 0.91 5.34
CA GLY A 357 -4.45 0.09 6.16
C GLY A 357 -5.78 0.75 6.49
N ASP A 358 -5.73 2.03 6.79
CA ASP A 358 -6.83 2.86 7.25
C ASP A 358 -7.68 2.17 8.35
N ASN A 359 -8.99 2.20 8.26
CA ASN A 359 -9.92 1.74 9.28
C ASN A 359 -9.86 0.22 9.52
N GLY A 360 -9.03 -0.22 10.45
CA GLY A 360 -8.94 -1.61 10.89
C GLY A 360 -8.12 -2.53 9.99
N HIS A 361 -7.58 -2.04 8.88
CA HIS A 361 -6.73 -2.77 7.94
C HIS A 361 -7.29 -4.17 7.60
N LEU A 362 -8.54 -4.20 7.12
CA LEU A 362 -9.30 -5.45 6.96
C LEU A 362 -8.94 -6.25 5.71
N GLN A 363 -8.29 -5.63 4.70
CA GLN A 363 -7.87 -6.33 3.49
C GLN A 363 -6.70 -7.29 3.79
N TYR A 364 -6.67 -8.39 3.06
CA TYR A 364 -5.59 -9.38 3.12
C TYR A 364 -4.50 -9.10 2.08
N PRO A 365 -3.25 -9.60 2.25
CA PRO A 365 -2.14 -9.31 1.35
C PRO A 365 -2.42 -9.61 -0.12
N ALA A 366 -3.20 -10.66 -0.41
CA ALA A 366 -3.60 -11.00 -1.78
C ALA A 366 -4.36 -9.88 -2.51
N VAL A 367 -5.00 -8.98 -1.76
CA VAL A 367 -5.74 -7.84 -2.33
C VAL A 367 -4.80 -6.72 -2.75
N SER A 368 -3.67 -6.58 -2.07
CA SER A 368 -2.62 -5.59 -2.38
C SER A 368 -1.64 -6.07 -3.47
N ASP A 369 -1.42 -7.39 -3.58
CA ASP A 369 -0.47 -7.99 -4.52
C ASP A 369 -0.61 -7.48 -5.99
N PRO A 370 -1.83 -7.29 -6.56
CA PRO A 370 -1.98 -6.73 -7.91
C PRO A 370 -1.39 -5.33 -8.07
N GLY A 371 -1.63 -4.44 -7.09
CA GLY A 371 -1.12 -3.07 -7.09
C GLY A 371 0.39 -3.04 -6.95
N LEU A 372 0.95 -3.86 -6.06
CA LEU A 372 2.40 -3.97 -5.87
C LEU A 372 3.08 -4.49 -7.15
N ALA A 373 2.54 -5.54 -7.77
CA ALA A 373 3.08 -6.13 -8.99
C ALA A 373 2.98 -5.17 -10.19
N PHE A 374 1.84 -4.50 -10.36
CA PHE A 374 1.64 -3.56 -11.46
C PHE A 374 2.49 -2.29 -11.29
N GLY A 375 2.60 -1.76 -10.07
CA GLY A 375 3.47 -0.64 -9.74
C GLY A 375 4.95 -0.95 -10.04
N ALA A 376 5.42 -2.13 -9.64
CA ALA A 376 6.77 -2.61 -9.97
C ALA A 376 7.01 -2.69 -11.48
N ALA A 377 6.04 -3.25 -12.23
CA ALA A 377 6.13 -3.38 -13.66
C ALA A 377 6.15 -2.03 -14.38
N MET A 378 5.24 -1.13 -14.03
CA MET A 378 5.10 0.19 -14.65
C MET A 378 6.29 1.11 -14.37
N SER A 379 6.78 1.13 -13.12
CA SER A 379 7.94 1.95 -12.73
C SER A 379 9.26 1.44 -13.34
N TRP A 380 9.34 0.14 -13.65
CA TRP A 380 10.48 -0.43 -14.37
C TRP A 380 10.49 -0.02 -15.85
N CYS A 381 9.41 -0.30 -16.59
CA CYS A 381 9.27 0.11 -17.99
C CYS A 381 7.80 0.26 -18.37
N ALA A 382 7.28 1.49 -18.35
CA ALA A 382 5.88 1.78 -18.67
C ALA A 382 5.48 1.32 -20.08
N ALA A 383 6.38 1.49 -21.06
CA ALA A 383 6.10 1.18 -22.46
C ALA A 383 5.75 -0.28 -22.72
N THR A 384 6.44 -1.22 -22.05
CA THR A 384 6.22 -2.67 -22.24
C THR A 384 5.23 -3.26 -21.25
N ASN A 385 5.00 -2.58 -20.11
CA ASN A 385 4.20 -3.14 -19.02
C ASN A 385 2.77 -2.58 -18.93
N ARG A 386 2.44 -1.51 -19.66
CA ARG A 386 1.07 -0.95 -19.67
C ARG A 386 0.02 -2.00 -20.05
N SER A 387 0.33 -2.86 -21.01
CA SER A 387 -0.55 -3.92 -21.52
C SER A 387 -0.16 -5.31 -21.04
N ILE A 388 0.59 -5.42 -19.94
CA ILE A 388 0.98 -6.71 -19.37
C ILE A 388 -0.25 -7.57 -19.09
N ASP A 389 -0.19 -8.87 -19.41
CA ASP A 389 -1.13 -9.84 -18.89
C ASP A 389 -0.87 -10.05 -17.39
N LEU A 390 -1.43 -9.12 -16.60
CA LEU A 390 -1.24 -9.10 -15.15
C LEU A 390 -1.80 -10.37 -14.49
N SER A 391 -2.86 -10.96 -15.05
CA SER A 391 -3.43 -12.21 -14.54
C SER A 391 -2.42 -13.36 -14.63
N ALA A 392 -1.82 -13.55 -15.81
CA ALA A 392 -0.80 -14.57 -16.01
C ALA A 392 0.46 -14.29 -15.17
N ALA A 393 0.90 -13.01 -15.11
CA ALA A 393 2.04 -12.61 -14.32
C ALA A 393 1.84 -12.89 -12.83
N LEU A 394 0.70 -12.50 -12.24
CA LEU A 394 0.35 -12.79 -10.85
C LEU A 394 0.29 -14.28 -10.56
N SER A 395 -0.39 -15.06 -11.43
CA SER A 395 -0.50 -16.50 -11.24
C SER A 395 0.88 -17.16 -11.14
N ARG A 396 1.84 -16.77 -11.99
CA ARG A 396 3.17 -17.40 -12.04
C ARG A 396 4.19 -16.81 -11.07
N HIS A 397 4.27 -15.48 -10.97
CA HIS A 397 5.35 -14.80 -10.25
C HIS A 397 4.94 -14.33 -8.84
N CYS A 398 3.65 -14.25 -8.56
CA CYS A 398 3.16 -13.92 -7.23
C CYS A 398 2.66 -15.16 -6.48
N TYR A 399 1.83 -15.96 -7.13
CA TYR A 399 1.08 -17.03 -6.47
C TYR A 399 1.63 -18.42 -6.73
N ASP A 400 2.61 -18.58 -7.63
CA ASP A 400 3.11 -19.89 -8.10
C ASP A 400 1.96 -20.87 -8.36
N ASP A 401 0.92 -20.36 -9.01
CA ASP A 401 -0.32 -21.09 -9.29
C ASP A 401 -0.24 -21.78 -10.66
N LEU A 402 -0.11 -23.10 -10.62
CA LEU A 402 -0.04 -23.96 -11.80
C LEU A 402 -1.37 -24.06 -12.55
N SER A 403 -2.49 -23.76 -11.89
CA SER A 403 -3.81 -23.74 -12.54
C SER A 403 -4.04 -22.47 -13.37
N GLY A 404 -3.31 -21.37 -13.10
CA GLY A 404 -3.48 -20.07 -13.71
C GLY A 404 -4.77 -19.33 -13.30
N GLU A 405 -5.46 -19.80 -12.26
CA GLU A 405 -6.76 -19.26 -11.83
C GLU A 405 -6.61 -18.04 -10.89
N LEU A 406 -5.61 -18.05 -9.99
CA LEU A 406 -5.52 -17.07 -8.88
C LEU A 406 -5.37 -15.63 -9.36
N GLY A 407 -4.51 -15.37 -10.34
CA GLY A 407 -4.37 -14.01 -10.87
C GLY A 407 -5.69 -13.46 -11.43
N ALA A 408 -6.43 -14.27 -12.17
CA ALA A 408 -7.73 -13.88 -12.72
C ALA A 408 -8.81 -13.73 -11.62
N ILE A 409 -8.77 -14.57 -10.57
CA ILE A 409 -9.71 -14.48 -9.44
C ILE A 409 -9.47 -13.17 -8.68
N VAL A 410 -8.24 -12.88 -8.29
CA VAL A 410 -7.93 -11.68 -7.48
C VAL A 410 -8.26 -10.40 -8.25
N LEU A 411 -7.86 -10.30 -9.51
CA LEU A 411 -8.21 -9.16 -10.37
C LEU A 411 -9.72 -9.00 -10.55
N GLY A 412 -10.44 -10.11 -10.77
CA GLY A 412 -11.89 -10.06 -10.93
C GLY A 412 -12.65 -9.75 -9.64
N LEU A 413 -12.18 -10.25 -8.48
CA LEU A 413 -12.71 -9.85 -7.17
C LEU A 413 -12.52 -8.36 -6.94
N GLY A 414 -11.37 -7.80 -7.35
CA GLY A 414 -11.10 -6.36 -7.27
C GLY A 414 -11.94 -5.50 -8.23
N ASP A 415 -12.73 -6.08 -9.13
CA ASP A 415 -13.62 -5.35 -10.04
C ASP A 415 -15.12 -5.53 -9.73
N VAL A 416 -15.50 -6.33 -8.71
CA VAL A 416 -16.92 -6.48 -8.35
C VAL A 416 -17.55 -5.16 -7.89
N TYR A 417 -16.77 -4.21 -7.36
CA TYR A 417 -17.25 -2.89 -6.96
C TYR A 417 -17.86 -2.09 -8.12
N LEU A 418 -17.43 -2.35 -9.36
CA LEU A 418 -17.96 -1.70 -10.57
C LEU A 418 -19.43 -2.04 -10.86
N ARG A 419 -20.01 -3.03 -10.16
CA ARG A 419 -21.46 -3.32 -10.25
C ARG A 419 -22.32 -2.25 -9.62
N LEU A 420 -21.76 -1.40 -8.72
CA LEU A 420 -22.50 -0.30 -8.09
C LEU A 420 -22.33 0.98 -8.90
N GLU A 421 -23.43 1.68 -9.15
CA GLU A 421 -23.41 2.96 -9.87
C GLU A 421 -22.71 4.08 -9.08
N PRO A 422 -22.99 4.29 -7.77
CA PRO A 422 -22.24 5.31 -7.06
C PRO A 422 -20.82 4.82 -6.80
N GLN A 423 -19.84 5.51 -7.39
CA GLN A 423 -18.43 5.34 -7.05
C GLN A 423 -18.04 6.45 -6.08
N VAL A 424 -17.49 6.05 -4.94
CA VAL A 424 -17.04 6.96 -3.87
C VAL A 424 -15.52 7.02 -3.90
N TRP A 425 -14.98 8.21 -3.71
CA TRP A 425 -13.56 8.44 -3.71
C TRP A 425 -12.86 7.60 -2.63
N ASN A 426 -11.73 6.98 -2.98
CA ASN A 426 -10.81 6.24 -2.10
C ASN A 426 -11.43 5.06 -1.32
N VAL A 427 -12.61 4.55 -1.72
CA VAL A 427 -13.30 3.44 -1.05
C VAL A 427 -14.08 2.58 -2.06
N ALA A 428 -14.24 1.29 -1.81
CA ALA A 428 -15.26 0.53 -2.53
C ALA A 428 -16.64 0.81 -1.92
N THR A 429 -17.55 1.36 -2.71
CA THR A 429 -18.89 1.77 -2.25
C THR A 429 -19.63 0.69 -1.48
N MET A 430 -19.44 -0.60 -1.83
CA MET A 430 -20.04 -1.73 -1.12
C MET A 430 -19.51 -1.93 0.30
N ALA A 431 -18.34 -1.39 0.63
CA ALA A 431 -17.74 -1.49 1.97
C ALA A 431 -18.20 -0.38 2.92
N LEU A 432 -18.80 0.71 2.42
CA LEU A 432 -19.24 1.83 3.25
C LEU A 432 -20.17 1.43 4.41
N PRO A 433 -21.12 0.48 4.25
CA PRO A 433 -21.99 0.07 5.37
C PRO A 433 -21.24 -0.60 6.52
N LEU A 434 -20.04 -1.14 6.29
CA LEU A 434 -19.18 -1.67 7.33
C LEU A 434 -18.59 -0.55 8.19
N TYR A 435 -18.04 0.48 7.53
CA TYR A 435 -17.38 1.59 8.20
C TYR A 435 -18.36 2.62 8.74
N PHE A 436 -19.52 2.77 8.10
CA PHE A 436 -20.55 3.75 8.41
C PHE A 436 -21.95 3.11 8.39
N PRO A 437 -22.26 2.22 9.37
CA PRO A 437 -23.52 1.49 9.40
C PRO A 437 -24.76 2.40 9.55
N GLN A 438 -24.55 3.67 9.97
CA GLN A 438 -25.59 4.69 10.07
C GLN A 438 -26.04 5.27 8.71
N LEU A 439 -25.30 5.05 7.62
CA LEU A 439 -25.67 5.54 6.30
C LEU A 439 -26.89 4.80 5.76
N ASP A 440 -27.84 5.55 5.17
CA ASP A 440 -28.98 4.97 4.48
C ASP A 440 -28.56 4.48 3.08
N ILE A 441 -28.73 3.18 2.79
CA ILE A 441 -28.48 2.63 1.46
C ILE A 441 -29.47 3.26 0.45
N GLY A 442 -28.98 3.69 -0.70
CA GLY A 442 -29.77 4.38 -1.73
C GLY A 442 -29.94 5.87 -1.50
N ARG A 443 -29.22 6.47 -0.54
CA ARG A 443 -29.24 7.90 -0.25
C ARG A 443 -27.84 8.46 0.00
N GLY A 444 -27.69 9.78 -0.08
CA GLY A 444 -26.42 10.46 0.16
C GLY A 444 -25.31 9.88 -0.73
N PRO A 445 -24.14 9.50 -0.17
CA PRO A 445 -23.05 8.92 -0.95
C PRO A 445 -23.41 7.57 -1.60
N LEU A 446 -24.48 6.91 -1.14
CA LEU A 446 -25.01 5.65 -1.70
C LEU A 446 -26.25 5.88 -2.61
N ALA A 447 -26.51 7.11 -3.04
CA ALA A 447 -27.61 7.40 -3.96
C ALA A 447 -27.36 6.69 -5.32
N GLY A 448 -28.38 6.00 -5.82
CA GLY A 448 -28.27 5.17 -7.03
C GLY A 448 -27.94 3.70 -6.77
N ALA A 449 -27.50 3.34 -5.57
CA ALA A 449 -27.30 1.94 -5.21
C ALA A 449 -28.64 1.17 -5.18
N ALA A 450 -28.72 0.06 -5.90
CA ALA A 450 -29.92 -0.73 -6.10
C ALA A 450 -29.75 -2.22 -5.72
N ALA A 451 -30.84 -2.88 -5.34
CA ALA A 451 -30.80 -4.25 -4.83
C ALA A 451 -30.30 -5.29 -5.87
N ASP A 452 -30.58 -5.08 -7.14
CA ASP A 452 -30.11 -5.92 -8.26
C ASP A 452 -28.60 -5.82 -8.49
N GLN A 453 -28.01 -4.63 -8.26
CA GLN A 453 -26.56 -4.43 -8.30
C GLN A 453 -25.86 -5.26 -7.21
N TYR A 454 -26.36 -5.23 -5.97
CA TYR A 454 -25.83 -6.08 -4.89
C TYR A 454 -26.07 -7.58 -5.14
N ALA A 455 -27.18 -7.94 -5.80
CA ALA A 455 -27.42 -9.31 -6.20
C ALA A 455 -26.43 -9.77 -7.28
N ALA A 456 -26.07 -8.89 -8.21
CA ALA A 456 -25.05 -9.17 -9.23
C ALA A 456 -23.65 -9.35 -8.59
N ILE A 457 -23.27 -8.51 -7.62
CA ILE A 457 -22.02 -8.71 -6.84
C ILE A 457 -22.04 -10.11 -6.19
N ALA A 458 -23.11 -10.47 -5.48
CA ALA A 458 -23.20 -11.75 -4.81
C ALA A 458 -23.06 -12.93 -5.80
N ALA A 459 -23.65 -12.82 -6.99
CA ALA A 459 -23.52 -13.84 -8.04
C ALA A 459 -22.08 -13.95 -8.59
N ASP A 460 -21.39 -12.82 -8.80
CA ASP A 460 -19.99 -12.82 -9.20
C ASP A 460 -19.11 -13.48 -8.11
N LEU A 461 -19.36 -13.18 -6.83
CA LEU A 461 -18.66 -13.80 -5.70
C LEU A 461 -18.85 -15.30 -5.63
N ASP A 462 -20.03 -15.82 -5.99
CA ASP A 462 -20.28 -17.28 -6.06
C ASP A 462 -19.43 -17.95 -7.17
N VAL A 463 -19.29 -17.26 -8.31
CA VAL A 463 -18.42 -17.75 -9.40
C VAL A 463 -16.96 -17.81 -8.96
N TYR A 464 -16.44 -16.74 -8.32
CA TYR A 464 -15.04 -16.71 -7.86
C TYR A 464 -14.79 -17.70 -6.72
N ALA A 465 -15.73 -17.85 -5.78
CA ALA A 465 -15.63 -18.85 -4.71
C ALA A 465 -15.52 -20.28 -5.26
N ALA A 466 -16.33 -20.63 -6.27
CA ALA A 466 -16.25 -21.94 -6.93
C ALA A 466 -14.94 -22.12 -7.73
N ARG A 467 -14.35 -21.05 -8.25
CA ARG A 467 -13.04 -21.10 -8.94
C ARG A 467 -11.89 -21.33 -7.96
N LEU A 468 -11.97 -20.81 -6.74
CA LEU A 468 -10.95 -21.03 -5.69
C LEU A 468 -10.76 -22.53 -5.39
N ASP A 469 -11.78 -23.37 -5.56
CA ASP A 469 -11.67 -24.83 -5.36
C ASP A 469 -10.76 -25.51 -6.40
N ARG A 470 -10.45 -24.85 -7.51
CA ARG A 470 -9.60 -25.39 -8.60
C ARG A 470 -8.15 -24.90 -8.53
N VAL A 471 -7.85 -23.98 -7.62
CA VAL A 471 -6.53 -23.41 -7.46
C VAL A 471 -5.51 -24.48 -7.08
N ARG A 472 -4.33 -24.42 -7.71
CA ARG A 472 -3.18 -25.31 -7.48
C ARG A 472 -1.90 -24.50 -7.35
N SER A 473 -1.77 -23.77 -6.26
CA SER A 473 -0.57 -23.01 -5.96
C SER A 473 0.46 -23.91 -5.27
N ALA A 474 1.72 -23.78 -5.68
CA ALA A 474 2.86 -24.45 -5.05
C ALA A 474 3.47 -23.63 -3.91
N ARG A 475 2.92 -22.46 -3.58
CA ARG A 475 3.38 -21.67 -2.43
C ARG A 475 3.18 -22.42 -1.11
N PRO A 476 4.12 -22.30 -0.15
CA PRO A 476 3.96 -22.93 1.19
C PRO A 476 2.69 -22.45 1.93
N ASP A 477 2.25 -21.19 1.70
CA ASP A 477 1.09 -20.57 2.31
C ASP A 477 -0.17 -20.58 1.42
N ALA A 478 -0.22 -21.45 0.39
CA ALA A 478 -1.33 -21.49 -0.58
C ALA A 478 -2.72 -21.67 0.06
N ALA A 479 -2.83 -22.52 1.08
CA ALA A 479 -4.08 -22.74 1.80
C ALA A 479 -4.53 -21.47 2.54
N LEU A 480 -3.59 -20.79 3.22
CA LEU A 480 -3.85 -19.53 3.94
C LEU A 480 -4.33 -18.45 2.95
N LEU A 481 -3.67 -18.30 1.81
CA LEU A 481 -4.06 -17.37 0.74
C LEU A 481 -5.49 -17.60 0.26
N VAL A 482 -5.87 -18.86 0.02
CA VAL A 482 -7.25 -19.21 -0.40
C VAL A 482 -8.26 -18.91 0.72
N ASP A 483 -7.92 -19.20 1.98
CA ASP A 483 -8.78 -18.89 3.13
C ASP A 483 -8.98 -17.37 3.30
N GLU A 484 -7.93 -16.57 3.12
CA GLU A 484 -8.00 -15.10 3.13
C GLU A 484 -8.98 -14.57 2.08
N LEU A 485 -8.89 -15.04 0.85
CA LEU A 485 -9.84 -14.66 -0.21
C LEU A 485 -11.26 -15.11 0.09
N ARG A 486 -11.45 -16.32 0.64
CA ARG A 486 -12.77 -16.81 1.06
C ARG A 486 -13.38 -15.96 2.17
N ASN A 487 -12.60 -15.54 3.15
CA ASN A 487 -13.10 -14.69 4.23
C ASN A 487 -13.48 -13.28 3.72
N GLY A 488 -12.69 -12.70 2.80
CA GLY A 488 -13.05 -11.45 2.13
C GLY A 488 -14.36 -11.58 1.33
N ILE A 489 -14.52 -12.68 0.56
CA ILE A 489 -15.77 -12.99 -0.14
C ILE A 489 -16.94 -13.13 0.84
N ALA A 490 -16.75 -13.83 1.96
CA ALA A 490 -17.81 -14.00 2.97
C ALA A 490 -18.24 -12.66 3.56
N LEU A 491 -17.30 -11.77 3.89
CA LEU A 491 -17.61 -10.42 4.39
C LEU A 491 -18.42 -9.62 3.36
N VAL A 492 -18.00 -9.57 2.10
CA VAL A 492 -18.73 -8.82 1.07
C VAL A 492 -20.12 -9.41 0.81
N ARG A 493 -20.31 -10.73 0.93
CA ARG A 493 -21.64 -11.35 0.89
C ARG A 493 -22.56 -10.86 2.02
N VAL A 494 -22.03 -10.73 3.23
CA VAL A 494 -22.79 -10.14 4.36
C VAL A 494 -23.23 -8.72 4.00
N LEU A 495 -22.31 -7.87 3.49
CA LEU A 495 -22.62 -6.50 3.11
C LEU A 495 -23.64 -6.42 1.97
N CYS A 496 -23.60 -7.34 1.00
CA CYS A 496 -24.61 -7.43 -0.04
C CYS A 496 -26.00 -7.85 0.50
N ALA A 497 -26.03 -8.78 1.45
CA ALA A 497 -27.29 -9.20 2.10
C ALA A 497 -27.88 -8.06 2.94
N ASP A 498 -27.06 -7.36 3.72
CA ASP A 498 -27.43 -6.18 4.50
C ASP A 498 -28.01 -5.07 3.61
N ALA A 499 -27.29 -4.70 2.54
CA ALA A 499 -27.71 -3.65 1.62
C ALA A 499 -29.07 -3.96 0.98
N ARG A 500 -29.28 -5.21 0.54
CA ARG A 500 -30.56 -5.65 -0.04
C ARG A 500 -31.70 -5.62 0.98
N ALA A 501 -31.44 -6.07 2.21
CA ALA A 501 -32.43 -6.01 3.29
C ALA A 501 -32.82 -4.57 3.63
N ARG A 502 -31.85 -3.66 3.72
CA ARG A 502 -32.10 -2.23 3.97
C ARG A 502 -32.87 -1.57 2.82
N LEU A 503 -32.51 -1.83 1.57
CA LEU A 503 -33.19 -1.28 0.39
C LEU A 503 -34.67 -1.69 0.35
N ALA A 504 -35.01 -2.93 0.75
CA ALA A 504 -36.38 -3.42 0.80
C ALA A 504 -37.26 -2.63 1.79
N VAL A 505 -36.67 -1.93 2.79
CA VAL A 505 -37.38 -1.17 3.83
C VAL A 505 -37.06 0.33 3.81
N GLY A 506 -36.46 0.84 2.74
CA GLY A 506 -36.17 2.27 2.52
C GLY A 506 -34.81 2.75 3.02
N GLY A 507 -33.81 1.85 3.12
CA GLY A 507 -32.37 2.15 3.23
C GLY A 507 -31.78 2.10 4.64
N ALA A 508 -32.55 2.36 5.69
CA ALA A 508 -32.05 2.44 7.06
C ALA A 508 -32.02 1.08 7.77
N LEU A 509 -30.94 0.76 8.49
CA LEU A 509 -30.81 -0.51 9.24
C LEU A 509 -31.88 -0.68 10.32
N ILE A 510 -32.21 0.39 11.04
CA ILE A 510 -33.22 0.36 12.11
C ILE A 510 -34.61 -0.09 11.63
N LYS A 511 -34.88 0.00 10.33
CA LYS A 511 -36.15 -0.44 9.74
C LYS A 511 -36.14 -1.94 9.34
N VAL A 512 -34.99 -2.58 9.35
CA VAL A 512 -34.86 -4.01 9.05
C VAL A 512 -35.43 -4.81 10.22
N GLY A 513 -36.32 -5.77 9.92
CA GLY A 513 -36.94 -6.62 10.94
C GLY A 513 -35.94 -7.45 11.73
N GLY A 514 -36.26 -7.73 13.02
CA GLY A 514 -35.36 -8.43 13.94
C GLY A 514 -34.88 -9.78 13.39
N SER A 515 -35.76 -10.64 12.85
CA SER A 515 -35.35 -11.94 12.29
C SER A 515 -34.37 -11.83 11.14
N VAL A 516 -34.48 -10.79 10.27
CA VAL A 516 -33.52 -10.58 9.16
C VAL A 516 -32.19 -10.07 9.72
N ARG A 517 -32.20 -9.23 10.76
CA ARG A 517 -30.99 -8.79 11.43
C ARG A 517 -30.27 -9.94 12.15
N ASP A 518 -31.04 -10.85 12.78
CA ASP A 518 -30.50 -12.07 13.40
C ASP A 518 -29.80 -12.95 12.34
N GLU A 519 -30.37 -13.10 11.14
CA GLU A 519 -29.73 -13.81 10.02
C GLU A 519 -28.43 -13.13 9.59
N LEU A 520 -28.38 -11.80 9.50
CA LEU A 520 -27.17 -11.04 9.20
C LEU A 520 -26.09 -11.21 10.29
N ALA A 521 -26.50 -11.18 11.57
CA ALA A 521 -25.60 -11.44 12.68
C ALA A 521 -24.96 -12.82 12.62
N GLU A 522 -25.75 -13.87 12.29
CA GLU A 522 -25.24 -15.23 12.12
C GLU A 522 -24.25 -15.37 10.95
N LEU A 523 -24.40 -14.57 9.89
CA LEU A 523 -23.45 -14.55 8.76
C LEU A 523 -22.13 -13.85 9.10
N VAL A 524 -22.13 -12.82 9.94
CA VAL A 524 -20.91 -12.07 10.26
C VAL A 524 -20.04 -12.77 11.32
N ARG A 525 -20.63 -13.51 12.26
CA ARG A 525 -19.91 -14.19 13.35
C ARG A 525 -18.75 -15.07 12.87
N PRO A 526 -18.93 -15.99 11.89
CA PRO A 526 -17.82 -16.80 11.39
C PRO A 526 -16.75 -15.96 10.69
N VAL A 527 -17.11 -14.84 10.05
CA VAL A 527 -16.15 -13.91 9.44
C VAL A 527 -15.20 -13.33 10.49
N ILE A 528 -15.73 -12.92 11.66
CA ILE A 528 -14.92 -12.38 12.77
C ILE A 528 -13.95 -13.44 13.31
N VAL A 529 -14.43 -14.67 13.54
CA VAL A 529 -13.60 -15.77 14.04
C VAL A 529 -12.48 -16.10 13.07
N GLU A 530 -12.81 -16.17 11.78
CA GLU A 530 -11.83 -16.46 10.74
C GLU A 530 -10.84 -15.29 10.54
N HIS A 531 -11.30 -14.04 10.65
CA HIS A 531 -10.43 -12.88 10.60
C HIS A 531 -9.32 -12.95 11.67
N GLU A 532 -9.66 -13.31 12.91
CA GLU A 532 -8.67 -13.47 13.97
C GLU A 532 -7.65 -14.58 13.65
N ARG A 533 -8.10 -15.74 13.15
CA ARG A 533 -7.23 -16.85 12.77
C ARG A 533 -6.24 -16.43 11.67
N LEU A 534 -6.74 -15.78 10.63
CA LEU A 534 -5.97 -15.31 9.48
C LEU A 534 -5.00 -14.19 9.86
N TRP A 535 -5.43 -13.27 10.73
CA TRP A 535 -4.55 -12.23 11.27
C TRP A 535 -3.33 -12.82 11.95
N ARG A 536 -3.54 -13.74 12.90
CA ARG A 536 -2.47 -14.37 13.68
C ARG A 536 -1.49 -15.21 12.86
N ALA A 537 -1.88 -15.60 11.66
CA ALA A 537 -1.01 -16.36 10.76
C ALA A 537 0.05 -15.49 10.06
N ARG A 538 -0.18 -14.18 9.94
CA ARG A 538 0.71 -13.26 9.21
C ARG A 538 1.19 -12.06 10.02
N ASN A 539 0.47 -11.70 11.07
CA ASN A 539 0.69 -10.47 11.79
C ASN A 539 0.94 -10.71 13.27
N ARG A 540 1.52 -9.72 13.91
CA ARG A 540 1.69 -9.67 15.36
C ARG A 540 0.33 -9.46 16.03
N PRO A 541 0.21 -9.77 17.34
CA PRO A 541 -1.07 -9.68 18.05
C PRO A 541 -1.58 -8.23 18.25
N GLY A 542 -0.70 -7.23 18.27
CA GLY A 542 -1.10 -5.83 18.40
C GLY A 542 -2.00 -5.37 17.25
N GLY A 543 -2.96 -4.48 17.54
CA GLY A 543 -3.93 -3.98 16.58
C GLY A 543 -5.08 -4.93 16.22
N LEU A 544 -4.99 -6.22 16.55
CA LEU A 544 -6.07 -7.18 16.26
C LEU A 544 -7.39 -6.79 16.94
N ARG A 545 -7.34 -6.28 18.16
CA ARG A 545 -8.54 -5.82 18.88
C ARG A 545 -9.21 -4.67 18.14
N GLU A 546 -8.42 -3.72 17.70
CA GLU A 546 -8.86 -2.53 16.96
C GLU A 546 -9.43 -2.92 15.60
N SER A 547 -8.76 -3.82 14.88
CA SER A 547 -9.24 -4.34 13.60
C SER A 547 -10.56 -5.11 13.74
N ARG A 548 -10.66 -6.00 14.74
CA ARG A 548 -11.91 -6.73 15.02
C ARG A 548 -13.05 -5.82 15.41
N ALA A 549 -12.78 -4.73 16.12
CA ALA A 549 -13.82 -3.82 16.62
C ALA A 549 -14.71 -3.26 15.49
N TRP A 550 -14.18 -3.11 14.28
CA TRP A 550 -14.99 -2.72 13.10
C TRP A 550 -16.03 -3.78 12.74
N LEU A 551 -15.66 -5.04 12.75
CA LEU A 551 -16.57 -6.16 12.47
C LEU A 551 -17.53 -6.42 13.63
N GLU A 552 -17.05 -6.28 14.86
CA GLU A 552 -17.85 -6.44 16.08
C GLU A 552 -18.90 -5.32 16.22
N HIS A 553 -18.55 -4.09 15.82
CA HIS A 553 -19.52 -2.99 15.78
C HIS A 553 -20.63 -3.25 14.74
N LEU A 554 -20.28 -3.77 13.56
CA LEU A 554 -21.29 -4.18 12.59
C LEU A 554 -22.22 -5.27 13.14
N LEU A 555 -21.65 -6.27 13.84
CA LEU A 555 -22.42 -7.32 14.53
C LEU A 555 -23.38 -6.71 15.57
N GLU A 556 -22.89 -5.82 16.43
CA GLU A 556 -23.71 -5.12 17.44
C GLU A 556 -24.86 -4.34 16.79
N CYS A 557 -24.61 -3.66 15.67
CA CYS A 557 -25.65 -2.96 14.91
C CYS A 557 -26.73 -3.93 14.41
N TYR A 558 -26.38 -5.13 14.00
CA TYR A 558 -27.36 -6.16 13.60
C TYR A 558 -28.15 -6.68 14.80
N GLU A 559 -27.49 -7.00 15.91
CA GLU A 559 -28.14 -7.52 17.12
C GLU A 559 -29.11 -6.52 17.74
N THR A 560 -28.72 -5.26 17.81
CA THR A 560 -29.51 -4.22 18.48
C THR A 560 -30.46 -3.47 17.54
N GLY A 561 -30.12 -3.35 16.26
CA GLY A 561 -30.78 -2.47 15.29
C GLY A 561 -30.46 -0.99 15.51
N ILE A 562 -29.47 -0.68 16.34
CA ILE A 562 -29.03 0.67 16.67
C ILE A 562 -27.71 0.94 15.94
N THR A 563 -27.58 2.11 15.33
CA THR A 563 -26.35 2.60 14.73
C THR A 563 -25.89 3.85 15.47
N ASP A 564 -24.65 3.85 15.95
CA ASP A 564 -24.09 5.04 16.57
C ASP A 564 -23.62 6.01 15.48
N ARG A 565 -24.19 7.23 15.49
CA ARG A 565 -23.80 8.29 14.54
C ARG A 565 -22.43 8.89 14.83
N ASN A 566 -21.91 8.69 16.03
CA ASN A 566 -20.62 9.19 16.46
C ASN A 566 -19.52 8.11 16.39
N TRP A 567 -19.87 6.90 15.99
CA TRP A 567 -18.87 5.84 15.81
C TRP A 567 -17.86 6.25 14.73
N SER A 568 -16.61 6.28 15.12
CA SER A 568 -15.47 6.70 14.28
C SER A 568 -14.33 5.69 14.28
N GLY A 569 -14.62 4.47 14.74
CA GLY A 569 -13.65 3.43 14.96
C GLY A 569 -13.17 3.35 16.42
N PRO A 570 -12.40 2.31 16.76
CA PRO A 570 -11.74 2.18 18.06
C PRO A 570 -10.74 3.31 18.26
N GLN A 571 -10.63 3.81 19.50
CA GLN A 571 -9.68 4.86 19.90
C GLN A 571 -8.51 4.27 20.68
#